data_4d3c6c14d62a9079513f0edf530cd845
#
_entry.id   4d3c6c14d62a9079513f0edf530cd845
#
_cell.length_a   1.000
_cell.length_b   1.000
_cell.length_c   1.000
_cell.angle_alpha   90.00
_cell.angle_beta   90.00
_cell.angle_gamma   90.00
#
_symmetry.space_group_name_H-M   'P 1'
#
loop_
_entity.id
_entity.type
_entity.pdbx_description
1 polymer ?
#
loop_
_entity_poly.entity_id
_entity_poly.type
_entity_poly.pdbx_seq_one_letter_code
_entity_poly.pdbx_strand_id
1 'polypeptide(L)'
;MTTFLGNPVTFTGKQLQVGDKALDFSLTTTDLSKKTLADFEGKKKILSVIPSIDTGICSLQTRRFNQELASLDNTVVLTVSMDLPFAQKRWCGAEGIENAIMLSDYFDHSFGRDYALLINEWHLLARAVFVLDADNTIRYVEYVDNINSEPDFEAAIAAAKEIN
;
A
#
# COMPACT_ATOMS: atom_id res chain seq x y z
N MET A 1 2.69 16.88 11.61
CA MET A 1 1.54 16.18 12.25
C MET A 1 0.67 15.59 11.17
N THR A 2 0.34 14.29 11.27
CA THR A 2 -0.53 13.64 10.31
C THR A 2 -1.99 13.93 10.62
N THR A 3 -2.77 14.25 9.59
CA THR A 3 -4.20 14.55 9.74
C THR A 3 -5.03 13.71 8.77
N PHE A 4 -6.26 13.42 9.17
CA PHE A 4 -7.26 12.80 8.32
C PHE A 4 -8.60 13.52 8.51
N LEU A 5 -9.20 13.95 7.42
CA LEU A 5 -10.45 14.74 7.42
C LEU A 5 -10.34 15.98 8.32
N GLY A 6 -9.16 16.60 8.33
CA GLY A 6 -8.88 17.79 9.12
C GLY A 6 -8.58 17.55 10.60
N ASN A 7 -8.61 16.30 11.06
CA ASN A 7 -8.37 15.95 12.46
C ASN A 7 -6.98 15.32 12.64
N PRO A 8 -6.26 15.68 13.71
CA PRO A 8 -5.00 14.99 14.03
C PRO A 8 -5.26 13.52 14.33
N VAL A 9 -4.36 12.65 13.85
CA VAL A 9 -4.43 11.23 14.10
C VAL A 9 -3.12 10.72 14.69
N THR A 10 -3.18 9.60 15.39
CA THR A 10 -2.01 9.01 16.04
C THR A 10 -1.80 7.59 15.57
N PHE A 11 -0.54 7.14 15.70
CA PHE A 11 -0.12 5.81 15.29
C PHE A 11 0.68 5.15 16.41
N THR A 12 0.68 3.82 16.42
CA THR A 12 1.57 3.02 17.27
C THR A 12 2.71 2.52 16.39
N GLY A 13 3.91 2.43 16.96
CA GLY A 13 5.07 1.95 16.25
C GLY A 13 5.92 3.07 15.66
N LYS A 14 6.93 2.66 14.88
CA LYS A 14 7.92 3.57 14.32
C LYS A 14 7.86 3.51 12.80
N GLN A 15 7.88 4.69 12.16
CA GLN A 15 7.94 4.78 10.71
C GLN A 15 9.23 4.17 10.17
N LEU A 16 9.11 3.45 9.06
CA LEU A 16 10.26 2.89 8.34
C LEU A 16 10.87 3.94 7.43
N GLN A 17 12.15 3.76 7.11
CA GLN A 17 12.93 4.71 6.33
C GLN A 17 13.62 4.01 5.17
N VAL A 18 14.06 4.80 4.19
CA VAL A 18 14.91 4.31 3.09
C VAL A 18 16.15 3.64 3.67
N GLY A 19 16.48 2.47 3.17
CA GLY A 19 17.59 1.64 3.66
C GLY A 19 17.18 0.58 4.65
N ASP A 20 16.01 0.72 5.29
CA ASP A 20 15.49 -0.32 6.17
C ASP A 20 15.03 -1.52 5.36
N LYS A 21 15.06 -2.70 5.98
CA LYS A 21 14.39 -3.88 5.42
C LYS A 21 12.90 -3.80 5.70
N ALA A 22 12.10 -4.13 4.69
CA ALA A 22 10.66 -4.25 4.88
C ALA A 22 10.36 -5.36 5.88
N LEU A 23 9.36 -5.13 6.73
CA LEU A 23 8.92 -6.13 7.69
C LEU A 23 7.97 -7.11 7.00
N ASP A 24 8.06 -8.37 7.37
CA ASP A 24 7.16 -9.39 6.82
C ASP A 24 5.72 -9.08 7.21
N PHE A 25 4.80 -9.54 6.41
CA PHE A 25 3.38 -9.37 6.66
C PHE A 25 2.61 -10.62 6.27
N SER A 26 1.39 -10.74 6.76
CA SER A 26 0.41 -11.73 6.31
C SER A 26 -0.88 -10.98 6.01
N LEU A 27 -1.18 -10.81 4.73
CA LEU A 27 -2.33 -10.06 4.27
C LEU A 27 -3.30 -10.97 3.52
N THR A 28 -4.58 -10.64 3.55
CA THR A 28 -5.63 -11.47 2.94
C THR A 28 -5.92 -11.01 1.52
N THR A 29 -5.97 -11.96 0.60
CA THR A 29 -6.27 -11.70 -0.82
C THR A 29 -7.79 -11.67 -1.06
N THR A 30 -8.18 -11.31 -2.28
CA THR A 30 -9.61 -11.25 -2.66
C THR A 30 -10.29 -12.61 -2.67
N ASP A 31 -9.52 -13.70 -2.69
CA ASP A 31 -10.07 -15.07 -2.58
C ASP A 31 -9.93 -15.66 -1.17
N LEU A 32 -9.60 -14.81 -0.20
CA LEU A 32 -9.47 -15.15 1.22
C LEU A 32 -8.26 -16.02 1.56
N SER A 33 -7.29 -16.13 0.67
CA SER A 33 -6.00 -16.74 1.00
C SER A 33 -5.05 -15.71 1.61
N LYS A 34 -3.90 -16.17 2.12
CA LYS A 34 -2.91 -15.28 2.73
C LYS A 34 -1.70 -15.11 1.81
N LYS A 35 -1.15 -13.90 1.80
CA LYS A 35 0.11 -13.59 1.11
C LYS A 35 1.10 -12.95 2.06
N THR A 36 2.37 -13.33 1.92
CA THR A 36 3.48 -12.77 2.69
C THR A 36 4.52 -12.21 1.72
N LEU A 37 5.57 -11.57 2.23
CA LEU A 37 6.66 -11.09 1.38
C LEU A 37 7.30 -12.21 0.57
N ALA A 38 7.37 -13.43 1.13
CA ALA A 38 7.95 -14.57 0.43
C ALA A 38 7.21 -14.94 -0.86
N ASP A 39 5.90 -14.66 -0.93
CA ASP A 39 5.13 -14.90 -2.16
C ASP A 39 5.54 -14.00 -3.32
N PHE A 40 6.25 -12.92 -3.04
CA PHE A 40 6.72 -11.96 -4.04
C PHE A 40 8.25 -11.90 -4.08
N GLU A 41 8.92 -12.94 -3.59
CA GLU A 41 10.37 -12.99 -3.52
C GLU A 41 11.01 -12.77 -4.88
N GLY A 42 12.10 -12.00 -4.90
CA GLY A 42 12.85 -11.70 -6.12
C GLY A 42 12.23 -10.61 -6.99
N LYS A 43 11.07 -10.09 -6.62
CA LYS A 43 10.40 -9.03 -7.40
C LYS A 43 10.52 -7.68 -6.70
N LYS A 44 10.56 -6.61 -7.50
CA LYS A 44 10.37 -5.25 -6.99
C LYS A 44 8.92 -5.09 -6.58
N LYS A 45 8.68 -4.42 -5.45
CA LYS A 45 7.35 -4.28 -4.90
C LYS A 45 7.03 -2.82 -4.65
N ILE A 46 5.87 -2.40 -5.10
CA ILE A 46 5.31 -1.11 -4.72
C ILE A 46 4.17 -1.41 -3.75
N LEU A 47 4.33 -0.98 -2.49
CA LEU A 47 3.25 -1.05 -1.51
C LEU A 47 2.48 0.26 -1.57
N SER A 48 1.27 0.20 -2.11
CA SER A 48 0.38 1.35 -2.20
C SER A 48 -0.68 1.21 -1.11
N VAL A 49 -0.53 1.99 -0.04
CA VAL A 49 -1.38 1.87 1.15
C VAL A 49 -2.41 2.99 1.15
N ILE A 50 -3.67 2.62 1.32
CA ILE A 50 -4.80 3.54 1.22
C ILE A 50 -5.79 3.35 2.37
N PRO A 51 -6.50 4.43 2.79
CA PRO A 51 -7.56 4.29 3.81
C PRO A 51 -8.74 3.43 3.34
N SER A 52 -9.21 3.60 2.11
CA SER A 52 -10.29 2.79 1.54
C SER A 52 -10.33 2.95 0.04
N ILE A 53 -10.60 1.85 -0.66
CA ILE A 53 -10.77 1.86 -2.12
C ILE A 53 -12.01 2.65 -2.55
N ASP A 54 -12.93 2.89 -1.64
CA ASP A 54 -14.18 3.59 -1.94
C ASP A 54 -14.06 5.12 -1.86
N THR A 55 -12.85 5.67 -1.63
CA THR A 55 -12.62 7.12 -1.68
C THR A 55 -11.98 7.52 -3.01
N GLY A 56 -12.23 8.76 -3.46
CA GLY A 56 -11.79 9.22 -4.78
C GLY A 56 -10.27 9.20 -4.97
N ILE A 57 -9.51 9.71 -3.99
CA ILE A 57 -8.04 9.75 -4.06
C ILE A 57 -7.46 8.35 -4.00
N CYS A 58 -8.03 7.47 -3.18
CA CYS A 58 -7.57 6.09 -3.07
C CYS A 58 -7.80 5.32 -4.37
N SER A 59 -8.94 5.51 -4.99
CA SER A 59 -9.24 4.91 -6.29
C SER A 59 -8.28 5.41 -7.37
N LEU A 60 -8.00 6.72 -7.39
CA LEU A 60 -7.04 7.32 -8.31
C LEU A 60 -5.63 6.76 -8.09
N GLN A 61 -5.19 6.69 -6.84
CA GLN A 61 -3.87 6.16 -6.47
C GLN A 61 -3.72 4.72 -6.97
N THR A 62 -4.71 3.88 -6.71
CA THR A 62 -4.69 2.47 -7.10
C THR A 62 -4.63 2.33 -8.63
N ARG A 63 -5.48 3.05 -9.36
CA ARG A 63 -5.46 3.01 -10.82
C ARG A 63 -4.12 3.47 -11.39
N ARG A 64 -3.62 4.60 -10.92
CA ARG A 64 -2.40 5.19 -11.48
C ARG A 64 -1.18 4.28 -11.30
N PHE A 65 -0.97 3.76 -10.09
CA PHE A 65 0.17 2.86 -9.87
C PHE A 65 0.03 1.57 -10.66
N ASN A 66 -1.16 1.02 -10.77
CA ASN A 66 -1.35 -0.19 -11.57
C ASN A 66 -1.12 0.05 -13.06
N GLN A 67 -1.58 1.18 -13.59
CA GLN A 67 -1.39 1.51 -15.00
C GLN A 67 0.08 1.76 -15.35
N GLU A 68 0.81 2.46 -14.49
CA GLU A 68 2.16 2.92 -14.80
C GLU A 68 3.26 1.95 -14.35
N LEU A 69 3.02 1.13 -13.33
CA LEU A 69 4.07 0.31 -12.72
C LEU A 69 3.85 -1.18 -12.84
N ALA A 70 2.60 -1.66 -12.94
CA ALA A 70 2.34 -3.10 -12.94
C ALA A 70 2.90 -3.81 -14.19
N SER A 71 3.15 -3.08 -15.27
CA SER A 71 3.72 -3.64 -16.51
C SER A 71 5.26 -3.59 -16.56
N LEU A 72 5.91 -2.97 -15.57
CA LEU A 72 7.37 -2.97 -15.51
C LEU A 72 7.89 -4.38 -15.24
N ASP A 73 9.05 -4.70 -15.82
CA ASP A 73 9.68 -6.00 -15.66
C ASP A 73 9.95 -6.27 -14.18
N ASN A 74 9.64 -7.49 -13.75
CA ASN A 74 9.91 -7.98 -12.41
C ASN A 74 9.34 -7.10 -11.31
N THR A 75 8.16 -6.51 -11.55
CA THR A 75 7.55 -5.55 -10.63
C THR A 75 6.12 -5.96 -10.32
N VAL A 76 5.73 -5.86 -9.05
CA VAL A 76 4.34 -6.05 -8.60
C VAL A 76 3.90 -4.80 -7.83
N VAL A 77 2.63 -4.44 -8.00
CA VAL A 77 2.00 -3.39 -7.24
C VAL A 77 1.02 -4.04 -6.26
N LEU A 78 1.26 -3.83 -4.97
CA LEU A 78 0.44 -4.39 -3.89
C LEU A 78 -0.35 -3.25 -3.26
N THR A 79 -1.66 -3.26 -3.44
CA THR A 79 -2.55 -2.25 -2.85
C THR A 79 -3.12 -2.79 -1.55
N VAL A 80 -2.87 -2.08 -0.45
CA VAL A 80 -3.23 -2.53 0.89
C VAL A 80 -4.21 -1.56 1.54
N SER A 81 -5.29 -2.09 2.10
CA SER A 81 -6.27 -1.32 2.86
C SER A 81 -6.94 -2.18 3.92
N MET A 82 -7.80 -1.57 4.73
CA MET A 82 -8.66 -2.28 5.67
C MET A 82 -9.97 -2.73 5.03
N ASP A 83 -10.22 -2.39 3.78
CA ASP A 83 -11.43 -2.86 3.09
C ASP A 83 -11.49 -4.38 3.15
N LEU A 84 -12.70 -4.91 3.27
CA LEU A 84 -12.88 -6.35 3.21
C LEU A 84 -12.49 -6.86 1.81
N PRO A 85 -11.98 -8.08 1.71
CA PRO A 85 -11.60 -8.65 0.41
C PRO A 85 -12.74 -8.62 -0.62
N PHE A 86 -13.98 -8.71 -0.17
CA PHE A 86 -15.16 -8.64 -1.05
C PHE A 86 -15.30 -7.27 -1.71
N ALA A 87 -15.08 -6.20 -0.93
CA ALA A 87 -15.14 -4.83 -1.46
C ALA A 87 -14.01 -4.57 -2.44
N GLN A 88 -12.81 -5.06 -2.14
CA GLN A 88 -11.67 -4.96 -3.04
C GLN A 88 -11.93 -5.66 -4.38
N LYS A 89 -12.48 -6.86 -4.31
CA LYS A 89 -12.83 -7.63 -5.50
C LYS A 89 -13.89 -6.92 -6.35
N ARG A 90 -14.92 -6.39 -5.70
CA ARG A 90 -15.97 -5.63 -6.37
C ARG A 90 -15.41 -4.42 -7.11
N TRP A 91 -14.49 -3.69 -6.46
CA TRP A 91 -13.88 -2.50 -7.07
C TRP A 91 -13.07 -2.87 -8.32
N CYS A 92 -12.24 -3.90 -8.24
CA CYS A 92 -11.45 -4.37 -9.38
C CYS A 92 -12.33 -4.76 -10.56
N GLY A 93 -13.43 -5.46 -10.31
CA GLY A 93 -14.38 -5.85 -11.36
C GLY A 93 -15.06 -4.63 -12.00
N ALA A 94 -15.49 -3.67 -11.18
CA ALA A 94 -16.17 -2.47 -11.66
C ALA A 94 -15.25 -1.56 -12.47
N GLU A 95 -13.95 -1.48 -12.10
CA GLU A 95 -12.98 -0.61 -12.76
C GLU A 95 -12.25 -1.30 -13.92
N GLY A 96 -12.48 -2.59 -14.15
CA GLY A 96 -11.81 -3.33 -15.20
C GLY A 96 -10.31 -3.56 -14.96
N ILE A 97 -9.86 -3.50 -13.70
CA ILE A 97 -8.45 -3.72 -13.33
C ILE A 97 -8.33 -5.13 -12.74
N GLU A 98 -8.42 -6.13 -13.61
CA GLU A 98 -8.47 -7.53 -13.16
C GLU A 98 -7.14 -8.05 -12.60
N ASN A 99 -6.02 -7.47 -13.01
CA ASN A 99 -4.69 -7.91 -12.62
C ASN A 99 -4.15 -7.18 -11.39
N ALA A 100 -4.94 -6.30 -10.77
CA ALA A 100 -4.51 -5.60 -9.56
C ALA A 100 -4.43 -6.57 -8.39
N ILE A 101 -3.33 -6.52 -7.64
CA ILE A 101 -3.17 -7.33 -6.43
C ILE A 101 -3.65 -6.50 -5.25
N MET A 102 -4.83 -6.86 -4.73
CA MET A 102 -5.44 -6.19 -3.60
C MET A 102 -5.26 -7.05 -2.36
N LEU A 103 -4.76 -6.45 -1.29
CA LEU A 103 -4.47 -7.14 -0.03
C LEU A 103 -5.16 -6.39 1.11
N SER A 104 -5.76 -7.16 2.03
CA SER A 104 -6.51 -6.58 3.14
C SER A 104 -5.86 -6.90 4.47
N ASP A 105 -5.77 -5.88 5.33
CA ASP A 105 -5.24 -5.99 6.69
C ASP A 105 -6.37 -6.13 7.73
N TYR A 106 -7.58 -6.51 7.28
CA TYR A 106 -8.74 -6.55 8.15
C TYR A 106 -8.64 -7.60 9.25
N PHE A 107 -7.90 -8.68 9.01
CA PHE A 107 -7.94 -9.87 9.87
C PHE A 107 -7.38 -9.59 11.27
N ASP A 108 -6.16 -9.07 11.36
CA ASP A 108 -5.53 -8.82 12.66
C ASP A 108 -4.82 -7.46 12.76
N HIS A 109 -4.85 -6.65 11.70
CA HIS A 109 -4.26 -5.31 11.66
C HIS A 109 -2.74 -5.29 11.88
N SER A 110 -2.06 -6.43 11.72
CA SER A 110 -0.63 -6.53 12.03
C SER A 110 0.23 -5.70 11.08
N PHE A 111 -0.11 -5.67 9.79
CA PHE A 111 0.61 -4.84 8.83
C PHE A 111 0.54 -3.36 9.24
N GLY A 112 -0.65 -2.88 9.55
CA GLY A 112 -0.83 -1.48 9.96
C GLY A 112 -0.04 -1.11 11.20
N ARG A 113 -0.01 -2.00 12.19
CA ARG A 113 0.77 -1.76 13.41
C ARG A 113 2.27 -1.78 13.13
N ASP A 114 2.74 -2.79 12.40
CA ASP A 114 4.17 -2.98 12.17
C ASP A 114 4.77 -1.88 11.31
N TYR A 115 3.99 -1.34 10.37
CA TYR A 115 4.43 -0.29 9.46
C TYR A 115 4.08 1.12 9.97
N ALA A 116 3.55 1.24 11.18
CA ALA A 116 3.11 2.52 11.78
C ALA A 116 2.08 3.24 10.88
N LEU A 117 1.13 2.48 10.35
CA LEU A 117 0.10 2.98 9.43
C LEU A 117 -1.33 2.85 9.98
N LEU A 118 -1.52 2.08 11.06
CA LEU A 118 -2.86 1.93 11.64
C LEU A 118 -3.23 3.19 12.40
N ILE A 119 -4.26 3.88 11.93
CA ILE A 119 -4.81 5.06 12.61
C ILE A 119 -5.50 4.58 13.88
N ASN A 120 -4.98 4.98 15.05
CA ASN A 120 -5.50 4.51 16.34
C ASN A 120 -6.96 4.88 16.54
N GLU A 121 -7.36 6.06 16.08
CA GLU A 121 -8.71 6.60 16.29
C GLU A 121 -9.78 5.86 15.50
N TRP A 122 -9.44 5.35 14.31
CA TRP A 122 -10.45 4.82 13.39
C TRP A 122 -10.14 3.42 12.84
N HIS A 123 -8.97 2.87 13.11
CA HIS A 123 -8.52 1.56 12.61
C HIS A 123 -8.57 1.44 11.08
N LEU A 124 -8.37 2.56 10.40
CA LEU A 124 -8.09 2.60 8.96
C LEU A 124 -6.58 2.72 8.77
N LEU A 125 -6.10 2.38 7.59
CA LEU A 125 -4.69 2.60 7.25
C LEU A 125 -4.49 4.02 6.74
N ALA A 126 -3.39 4.64 7.13
CA ALA A 126 -2.99 5.92 6.57
C ALA A 126 -2.52 5.75 5.12
N ARG A 127 -2.47 6.85 4.38
CA ARG A 127 -1.96 6.83 3.01
C ARG A 127 -0.44 6.83 3.03
N ALA A 128 0.14 5.88 2.30
CA ALA A 128 1.59 5.76 2.21
C ALA A 128 1.99 5.02 0.93
N VAL A 129 3.23 5.22 0.50
CA VAL A 129 3.81 4.51 -0.63
C VAL A 129 5.20 4.03 -0.23
N PHE A 130 5.47 2.75 -0.48
CA PHE A 130 6.79 2.16 -0.30
C PHE A 130 7.23 1.53 -1.61
N VAL A 131 8.49 1.74 -1.99
CA VAL A 131 9.10 1.04 -3.12
C VAL A 131 10.20 0.16 -2.56
N LEU A 132 10.07 -1.15 -2.76
CA LEU A 132 11.03 -2.15 -2.28
C LEU A 132 11.76 -2.75 -3.47
N ASP A 133 13.06 -2.98 -3.30
CA ASP A 133 13.81 -3.73 -4.31
C ASP A 133 13.56 -5.24 -4.15
N ALA A 134 14.21 -6.04 -4.98
CA ALA A 134 14.03 -7.49 -4.97
C ALA A 134 14.45 -8.13 -3.64
N ASP A 135 15.33 -7.48 -2.89
CA ASP A 135 15.81 -7.94 -1.59
C ASP A 135 14.98 -7.39 -0.42
N ASN A 136 13.86 -6.73 -0.71
CA ASN A 136 12.97 -6.11 0.29
C ASN A 136 13.61 -4.94 1.03
N THR A 137 14.63 -4.31 0.47
CA THR A 137 15.16 -3.06 0.99
C THR A 137 14.30 -1.91 0.52
N ILE A 138 13.92 -1.02 1.43
CA ILE A 138 13.10 0.16 1.09
C ILE A 138 13.99 1.16 0.34
N ARG A 139 13.60 1.46 -0.90
CA ARG A 139 14.31 2.41 -1.76
C ARG A 139 13.59 3.76 -1.85
N TYR A 140 12.34 3.80 -1.50
CA TYR A 140 11.52 5.01 -1.42
C TYR A 140 10.41 4.79 -0.41
N VAL A 141 10.10 5.83 0.36
CA VAL A 141 8.97 5.80 1.29
C VAL A 141 8.38 7.20 1.41
N GLU A 142 7.06 7.24 1.39
CA GLU A 142 6.31 8.45 1.72
C GLU A 142 5.17 8.08 2.67
N TYR A 143 5.18 8.67 3.87
CA TYR A 143 4.03 8.71 4.78
C TYR A 143 3.35 10.05 4.55
N VAL A 144 2.17 10.05 3.95
CA VAL A 144 1.49 11.28 3.56
C VAL A 144 0.93 12.00 4.79
N ASP A 145 1.37 13.23 5.04
CA ASP A 145 0.98 13.97 6.26
C ASP A 145 -0.51 14.30 6.27
N ASN A 146 -1.04 14.79 5.17
CA ASN A 146 -2.49 14.97 5.03
C ASN A 146 -3.05 13.79 4.25
N ILE A 147 -3.69 12.87 4.96
CA ILE A 147 -4.16 11.61 4.39
C ILE A 147 -5.19 11.83 3.27
N ASN A 148 -5.84 13.00 3.24
CA ASN A 148 -6.78 13.35 2.18
C ASN A 148 -6.10 13.89 0.92
N SER A 149 -4.79 14.07 0.93
CA SER A 149 -4.02 14.54 -0.21
C SER A 149 -3.45 13.38 -1.02
N GLU A 150 -3.15 13.64 -2.29
CA GLU A 150 -2.48 12.66 -3.15
C GLU A 150 -1.04 12.44 -2.68
N PRO A 151 -0.50 11.22 -2.88
CA PRO A 151 0.94 11.02 -2.71
C PRO A 151 1.70 11.69 -3.86
N ASP A 152 3.02 11.78 -3.72
CA ASP A 152 3.89 12.25 -4.81
C ASP A 152 4.08 11.12 -5.82
N PHE A 153 3.16 11.01 -6.77
CA PHE A 153 3.19 9.96 -7.78
C PHE A 153 4.49 9.96 -8.59
N GLU A 154 4.94 11.14 -8.99
CA GLU A 154 6.13 11.25 -9.85
C GLU A 154 7.38 10.72 -9.15
N ALA A 155 7.55 11.06 -7.87
CA ALA A 155 8.71 10.59 -7.09
C ALA A 155 8.67 9.08 -6.90
N ALA A 156 7.51 8.51 -6.58
CA ALA A 156 7.36 7.07 -6.39
C ALA A 156 7.60 6.30 -7.69
N ILE A 157 7.05 6.77 -8.80
CA ILE A 157 7.21 6.15 -10.11
C ILE A 157 8.67 6.21 -10.55
N ALA A 158 9.33 7.37 -10.37
CA ALA A 158 10.74 7.52 -10.71
C ALA A 158 11.60 6.56 -9.89
N ALA A 159 11.35 6.45 -8.59
CA ALA A 159 12.08 5.52 -7.72
C ALA A 159 11.91 4.07 -8.17
N ALA A 160 10.71 3.67 -8.56
CA ALA A 160 10.44 2.31 -9.03
C ALA A 160 11.19 2.01 -10.34
N LYS A 161 11.28 2.98 -11.23
CA LYS A 161 11.96 2.81 -12.53
C LYS A 161 13.48 2.80 -12.40
N GLU A 162 14.05 3.42 -11.38
CA GLU A 162 15.50 3.48 -11.15
C GLU A 162 16.07 2.17 -10.61
N ILE A 163 15.25 1.30 -10.06
CA ILE A 163 15.69 0.02 -9.49
C ILE A 163 15.88 -1.00 -10.63
N ASN A 164 17.05 -1.60 -10.67
CA ASN A 164 17.37 -2.65 -11.65
C ASN A 164 17.14 -4.05 -11.09
#